data_62c30873aead3e907924cdc67d335721
#
_entry.id   62c30873aead3e907924cdc67d335721
#
_cell.length_a   1.000
_cell.length_b   1.000
_cell.length_c   1.000
_cell.angle_alpha   90.00
_cell.angle_beta   90.00
_cell.angle_gamma   90.00
#
_symmetry.space_group_name_H-M   'P 1'
#
loop_
_entity.id
_entity.type
_entity.pdbx_description
1 polymer ?
#
loop_
_entity_poly.entity_id
_entity_poly.type
_entity_poly.pdbx_seq_one_letter_code
_entity_poly.pdbx_strand_id
1 'polypeptide(L)'
;MSNLPLVSNAIRFLSVDAVQLANSGHPGMPMGMSDIAVVLWKNHLKHNPQNPKWFNRDRFVLSNGHGSMLLYSLLHLSGYPISIDDIKGFRKLGSKTPGHPEYDIEIGIETTTGPLGQGLSNGVGMALAEKHLAAKFNNCLLYTSPSPRD
;
A
#
# COMPACT_ATOMS: atom_id res chain seq x y z
N MET A 1 22.12 12.39 4.22
CA MET A 1 21.67 11.51 5.33
C MET A 1 20.29 11.00 5.01
N SER A 2 20.00 9.74 5.17
CA SER A 2 18.67 9.19 4.84
C SER A 2 17.66 9.59 5.93
N ASN A 3 16.58 10.27 5.55
CA ASN A 3 15.48 10.63 6.46
C ASN A 3 14.54 9.43 6.77
N LEU A 4 15.01 8.18 6.57
CA LEU A 4 14.18 7.00 6.78
C LEU A 4 13.56 6.91 8.18
N PRO A 5 14.33 7.14 9.28
CA PRO A 5 13.74 7.09 10.62
C PRO A 5 12.66 8.15 10.84
N LEU A 6 12.81 9.34 10.24
CA LEU A 6 11.82 10.40 10.35
C LEU A 6 10.50 10.00 9.65
N VAL A 7 10.60 9.46 8.44
CA VAL A 7 9.42 8.98 7.68
C VAL A 7 8.73 7.82 8.40
N SER A 8 9.51 6.87 8.92
CA SER A 8 8.99 5.75 9.70
C SER A 8 8.24 6.22 10.95
N ASN A 9 8.79 7.20 11.67
CA ASN A 9 8.12 7.79 12.82
C ASN A 9 6.86 8.57 12.41
N ALA A 10 6.88 9.28 11.28
CA ALA A 10 5.67 9.95 10.77
C ALA A 10 4.54 8.94 10.52
N ILE A 11 4.83 7.78 9.92
CA ILE A 11 3.83 6.71 9.74
C ILE A 11 3.30 6.22 11.08
N ARG A 12 4.16 6.01 12.08
CA ARG A 12 3.74 5.57 13.42
C ARG A 12 2.77 6.57 14.05
N PHE A 13 3.14 7.85 14.07
CA PHE A 13 2.30 8.89 14.69
C PHE A 13 1.00 9.12 13.93
N LEU A 14 1.02 9.21 12.59
CA LEU A 14 -0.20 9.30 11.79
C LEU A 14 -1.16 8.14 12.09
N SER A 15 -0.62 6.93 12.27
CA SER A 15 -1.44 5.75 12.55
C SER A 15 -2.04 5.78 13.96
N VAL A 16 -1.24 6.14 14.96
CA VAL A 16 -1.71 6.25 16.35
C VAL A 16 -2.76 7.35 16.49
N ASP A 17 -2.48 8.52 15.95
CA ASP A 17 -3.39 9.68 16.04
C ASP A 17 -4.73 9.40 15.34
N ALA A 18 -4.69 8.77 14.15
CA ALA A 18 -5.90 8.42 13.41
C ALA A 18 -6.76 7.38 14.17
N VAL A 19 -6.12 6.34 14.72
CA VAL A 19 -6.79 5.31 15.52
C VAL A 19 -7.35 5.91 16.81
N GLN A 20 -6.60 6.77 17.48
CA GLN A 20 -7.06 7.45 18.69
C GLN A 20 -8.24 8.38 18.40
N LEU A 21 -8.18 9.17 17.31
CA LEU A 21 -9.26 10.05 16.92
C LEU A 21 -10.54 9.29 16.54
N ALA A 22 -10.39 8.15 15.89
CA ALA A 22 -11.50 7.28 15.53
C ALA A 22 -12.04 6.46 16.71
N ASN A 23 -11.31 6.42 17.82
CA ASN A 23 -11.56 5.53 18.96
C ASN A 23 -11.78 4.06 18.52
N SER A 24 -11.13 3.66 17.42
CA SER A 24 -11.28 2.34 16.79
C SER A 24 -10.14 2.12 15.80
N GLY A 25 -9.60 0.90 15.73
CA GLY A 25 -8.57 0.54 14.78
C GLY A 25 -7.46 -0.32 15.37
N HIS A 26 -6.44 -0.60 14.57
CA HIS A 26 -5.35 -1.51 14.91
C HIS A 26 -4.00 -0.80 14.71
N PRO A 27 -3.43 -0.18 15.76
CA PRO A 27 -2.17 0.58 15.61
C PRO A 27 -0.92 -0.31 15.59
N GLY A 28 -0.98 -1.52 16.16
CA GLY A 28 0.19 -2.36 16.39
C GLY A 28 0.93 -2.75 15.10
N MET A 29 0.21 -3.13 14.06
CA MET A 29 0.81 -3.50 12.78
C MET A 29 1.46 -2.29 12.08
N PRO A 30 0.80 -1.15 11.90
CA PRO A 30 1.44 0.04 11.34
C PRO A 30 2.71 0.46 12.09
N MET A 31 2.69 0.37 13.41
CA MET A 31 3.85 0.73 14.23
C MET A 31 5.02 -0.24 14.03
N GLY A 32 4.75 -1.54 14.03
CA GLY A 32 5.78 -2.57 13.90
C GLY A 32 6.37 -2.69 12.50
N MET A 33 5.58 -2.38 11.45
CA MET A 33 5.98 -2.57 10.05
C MET A 33 6.47 -1.29 9.37
N SER A 34 6.46 -0.15 10.04
CA SER A 34 6.80 1.14 9.42
C SER A 34 8.21 1.18 8.82
N ASP A 35 9.22 0.63 9.49
CA ASP A 35 10.61 0.63 8.98
C ASP A 35 10.73 -0.19 7.70
N ILE A 36 10.16 -1.40 7.69
CA ILE A 36 10.16 -2.29 6.53
C ILE A 36 9.42 -1.64 5.37
N ALA A 37 8.24 -1.05 5.66
CA ALA A 37 7.42 -0.41 4.65
C ALA A 37 8.12 0.80 4.01
N VAL A 38 8.81 1.64 4.80
CA VAL A 38 9.56 2.79 4.28
C VAL A 38 10.72 2.35 3.40
N VAL A 39 11.46 1.32 3.79
CA VAL A 39 12.56 0.77 2.97
C VAL A 39 12.02 0.22 1.64
N LEU A 40 10.96 -0.59 1.70
CA LEU A 40 10.31 -1.14 0.52
C LEU A 40 9.84 -0.01 -0.42
N TRP A 41 9.11 0.96 0.12
CA TRP A 41 8.48 2.04 -0.66
C TRP A 41 9.51 2.95 -1.32
N LYS A 42 10.57 3.29 -0.60
CA LYS A 42 11.60 4.21 -1.08
C LYS A 42 12.61 3.58 -2.01
N ASN A 43 13.02 2.33 -1.75
CA ASN A 43 14.18 1.75 -2.41
C ASN A 43 13.82 0.70 -3.46
N HIS A 44 12.63 0.12 -3.42
CA HIS A 44 12.28 -1.03 -4.24
C HIS A 44 10.99 -0.83 -5.05
N LEU A 45 9.96 -0.23 -4.46
CA LEU A 45 8.65 -0.11 -5.10
C LEU A 45 8.67 0.94 -6.22
N LYS A 46 8.35 0.51 -7.44
CA LYS A 46 8.17 1.40 -8.59
C LYS A 46 6.72 1.86 -8.65
N HIS A 47 6.48 3.10 -8.30
CA HIS A 47 5.14 3.68 -8.31
C HIS A 47 5.16 5.14 -8.78
N ASN A 48 4.00 5.65 -9.19
CA ASN A 48 3.87 7.05 -9.62
C ASN A 48 2.56 7.65 -9.08
N PRO A 49 2.61 8.48 -8.03
CA PRO A 49 1.42 9.11 -7.46
C PRO A 49 0.65 10.02 -8.43
N GLN A 50 1.34 10.59 -9.43
CA GLN A 50 0.73 11.42 -10.47
C GLN A 50 0.03 10.62 -11.57
N ASN A 51 0.33 9.32 -11.65
CA ASN A 51 -0.31 8.38 -12.56
C ASN A 51 -0.47 7.01 -11.85
N PRO A 52 -1.43 6.91 -10.91
CA PRO A 52 -1.61 5.67 -10.15
C PRO A 52 -2.04 4.49 -11.00
N LYS A 53 -2.52 4.74 -12.22
CA LYS A 53 -2.86 3.70 -13.21
C LYS A 53 -1.71 3.30 -14.11
N TRP A 54 -0.51 3.84 -13.90
CA TRP A 54 0.64 3.49 -14.73
C TRP A 54 0.78 1.96 -14.85
N PHE A 55 0.77 1.48 -16.10
CA PHE A 55 0.67 0.05 -16.36
C PHE A 55 1.85 -0.75 -15.78
N ASN A 56 3.07 -0.22 -15.88
CA ASN A 56 4.31 -0.89 -15.44
C ASN A 56 4.70 -0.52 -13.99
N ARG A 57 3.72 -0.18 -13.15
CA ARG A 57 3.95 0.01 -11.71
C ARG A 57 4.02 -1.32 -10.98
N ASP A 58 4.72 -1.34 -9.88
CA ASP A 58 4.58 -2.42 -8.91
C ASP A 58 3.24 -2.30 -8.17
N ARG A 59 2.64 -3.43 -7.86
CA ARG A 59 1.35 -3.50 -7.16
C ARG A 59 1.56 -3.91 -5.72
N PHE A 60 1.32 -2.97 -4.82
CA PHE A 60 1.42 -3.22 -3.39
C PHE A 60 0.08 -3.71 -2.84
N VAL A 61 0.09 -4.86 -2.18
CA VAL A 61 -1.08 -5.45 -1.54
C VAL A 61 -0.83 -5.60 -0.04
N LEU A 62 -1.64 -4.91 0.76
CA LEU A 62 -1.61 -5.05 2.21
C LEU A 62 -2.50 -6.24 2.64
N SER A 63 -1.92 -7.44 2.79
CA SER A 63 -2.67 -8.65 3.11
C SER A 63 -3.29 -8.61 4.51
N ASN A 64 -2.59 -8.03 5.48
CA ASN A 64 -3.12 -7.78 6.82
C ASN A 64 -3.87 -6.43 6.85
N GLY A 65 -5.00 -6.38 6.13
CA GLY A 65 -5.79 -5.17 5.89
C GLY A 65 -6.30 -4.46 7.14
N HIS A 66 -6.35 -5.12 8.30
CA HIS A 66 -6.66 -4.48 9.58
C HIS A 66 -5.66 -3.37 9.96
N GLY A 67 -4.40 -3.46 9.49
CA GLY A 67 -3.38 -2.42 9.64
C GLY A 67 -3.44 -1.34 8.56
N SER A 68 -4.62 -1.01 8.06
CA SER A 68 -4.86 -0.12 6.91
C SER A 68 -4.19 1.24 7.03
N MET A 69 -4.01 1.77 8.24
CA MET A 69 -3.31 3.03 8.46
C MET A 69 -1.86 3.03 8.00
N LEU A 70 -1.17 1.87 7.94
CA LEU A 70 0.14 1.77 7.31
C LEU A 70 0.06 2.21 5.83
N LEU A 71 -0.89 1.63 5.10
CA LEU A 71 -1.07 1.94 3.68
C LEU A 71 -1.48 3.39 3.45
N TYR A 72 -2.45 3.90 4.21
CA TYR A 72 -2.92 5.28 4.06
C TYR A 72 -1.83 6.30 4.39
N SER A 73 -1.02 6.05 5.42
CA SER A 73 0.12 6.90 5.76
C SER A 73 1.19 6.89 4.66
N LEU A 74 1.50 5.73 4.09
CA LEU A 74 2.43 5.60 2.97
C LEU A 74 1.94 6.35 1.74
N LEU A 75 0.66 6.17 1.36
CA LEU A 75 0.05 6.85 0.22
C LEU A 75 0.06 8.37 0.41
N HIS A 76 -0.34 8.86 1.61
CA HIS A 76 -0.28 10.28 1.94
C HIS A 76 1.13 10.85 1.80
N LEU A 77 2.11 10.22 2.44
CA LEU A 77 3.51 10.70 2.44
C LEU A 77 4.19 10.58 1.08
N SER A 78 3.68 9.71 0.20
CA SER A 78 4.19 9.53 -1.16
C SER A 78 3.53 10.46 -2.19
N GLY A 79 2.53 11.26 -1.79
CA GLY A 79 1.88 12.23 -2.66
C GLY A 79 0.70 11.70 -3.47
N TYR A 80 0.14 10.55 -3.10
CA TYR A 80 -1.17 10.13 -3.60
C TYR A 80 -2.27 11.04 -3.05
N PRO A 81 -3.48 11.09 -3.68
CA PRO A 81 -4.53 12.02 -3.31
C PRO A 81 -5.30 11.59 -2.04
N ILE A 82 -4.54 11.31 -0.98
CA ILE A 82 -5.02 11.14 0.40
C ILE A 82 -4.49 12.32 1.21
N SER A 83 -5.38 13.20 1.63
CA SER A 83 -5.06 14.37 2.43
C SER A 83 -4.93 14.02 3.92
N ILE A 84 -4.38 14.96 4.70
CA ILE A 84 -4.36 14.83 6.16
C ILE A 84 -5.79 14.82 6.76
N ASP A 85 -6.74 15.48 6.10
CA ASP A 85 -8.13 15.47 6.55
C ASP A 85 -8.82 14.14 6.22
N ASP A 86 -8.44 13.47 5.14
CA ASP A 86 -8.86 12.09 4.88
C ASP A 86 -8.33 11.15 5.99
N ILE A 87 -7.09 11.33 6.44
CA ILE A 87 -6.51 10.56 7.56
C ILE A 87 -7.26 10.83 8.86
N LYS A 88 -7.60 12.08 9.18
CA LYS A 88 -8.45 12.43 10.33
C LYS A 88 -9.87 11.86 10.21
N GLY A 89 -10.29 11.56 8.99
CA GLY A 89 -11.56 10.89 8.68
C GLY A 89 -11.51 9.36 8.80
N PHE A 90 -10.42 8.78 9.29
CA PHE A 90 -10.26 7.34 9.41
C PHE A 90 -11.47 6.66 10.04
N ARG A 91 -12.00 5.61 9.39
CA ARG A 91 -13.19 4.84 9.79
C ARG A 91 -14.51 5.61 9.86
N LYS A 92 -14.56 6.85 9.38
CA LYS A 92 -15.83 7.57 9.24
C LYS A 92 -16.55 7.12 7.97
N LEU A 93 -17.87 7.10 8.02
CA LEU A 93 -18.68 6.76 6.85
C LEU A 93 -18.39 7.72 5.68
N GLY A 94 -18.16 7.16 4.50
CA GLY A 94 -17.83 7.91 3.29
C GLY A 94 -16.41 8.46 3.22
N SER A 95 -15.54 8.12 4.18
CA SER A 95 -14.13 8.48 4.15
C SER A 95 -13.35 7.67 3.11
N LYS A 96 -12.30 8.26 2.52
CA LYS A 96 -11.32 7.56 1.68
C LYS A 96 -10.44 6.59 2.47
N THR A 97 -10.51 6.63 3.81
CA THR A 97 -9.70 5.82 4.72
C THR A 97 -10.57 4.91 5.59
N PRO A 98 -11.30 3.96 4.98
CA PRO A 98 -12.10 2.99 5.75
C PRO A 98 -11.22 2.10 6.64
N GLY A 99 -11.83 1.35 7.55
CA GLY A 99 -11.13 0.50 8.52
C GLY A 99 -10.25 -0.58 7.91
N HIS A 100 -10.59 -1.03 6.71
CA HIS A 100 -9.82 -1.96 5.87
C HIS A 100 -9.71 -1.36 4.47
N PRO A 101 -8.60 -1.58 3.74
CA PRO A 101 -8.46 -1.03 2.40
C PRO A 101 -9.57 -1.52 1.48
N GLU A 102 -10.19 -0.61 0.76
CA GLU A 102 -11.12 -0.88 -0.32
C GLU A 102 -10.45 -0.51 -1.65
N TYR A 103 -10.67 -1.32 -2.68
CA TYR A 103 -10.09 -1.06 -4.00
C TYR A 103 -10.45 0.33 -4.49
N ASP A 104 -9.42 1.15 -4.71
CA ASP A 104 -9.53 2.46 -5.32
C ASP A 104 -8.18 2.80 -5.98
N ILE A 105 -8.08 2.55 -7.25
CA ILE A 105 -6.83 2.76 -7.99
C ILE A 105 -6.48 4.24 -8.12
N GLU A 106 -7.45 5.14 -8.05
CA GLU A 106 -7.21 6.59 -8.15
C GLU A 106 -6.37 7.10 -6.96
N ILE A 107 -6.51 6.46 -5.82
CA ILE A 107 -5.74 6.78 -4.61
C ILE A 107 -4.61 5.78 -4.34
N GLY A 108 -4.38 4.81 -5.24
CA GLY A 108 -3.27 3.85 -5.15
C GLY A 108 -3.58 2.57 -4.37
N ILE A 109 -4.83 2.22 -4.15
CA ILE A 109 -5.24 0.98 -3.48
C ILE A 109 -5.58 -0.09 -4.51
N GLU A 110 -4.74 -1.12 -4.61
CA GLU A 110 -4.80 -2.15 -5.66
C GLU A 110 -5.89 -3.21 -5.44
N THR A 111 -6.32 -3.44 -4.22
CA THR A 111 -7.32 -4.48 -3.90
C THR A 111 -7.92 -4.26 -2.53
N THR A 112 -9.17 -4.71 -2.38
CA THR A 112 -9.86 -4.77 -1.09
C THR A 112 -9.29 -5.92 -0.27
N THR A 113 -8.89 -5.63 0.97
CA THR A 113 -8.42 -6.62 1.94
C THR A 113 -9.13 -6.43 3.28
N GLY A 114 -9.00 -7.40 4.16
CA GLY A 114 -9.65 -7.41 5.48
C GLY A 114 -9.60 -8.82 6.05
N PRO A 115 -10.23 -9.82 5.39
CA PRO A 115 -10.06 -11.22 5.77
C PRO A 115 -8.60 -11.63 5.67
N LEU A 116 -8.06 -12.22 6.73
CA LEU A 116 -6.65 -12.59 6.81
C LEU A 116 -6.29 -13.62 5.73
N GLY A 117 -5.19 -13.38 5.00
CA GLY A 117 -4.74 -14.23 3.91
C GLY A 117 -5.29 -13.86 2.53
N GLN A 118 -6.40 -13.12 2.43
CA GLN A 118 -7.00 -12.75 1.15
C GLN A 118 -6.01 -11.95 0.27
N GLY A 119 -5.30 -10.99 0.83
CA GLY A 119 -4.34 -10.18 0.08
C GLY A 119 -3.20 -11.01 -0.50
N LEU A 120 -2.70 -12.01 0.23
CA LEU A 120 -1.70 -12.95 -0.29
C LEU A 120 -2.25 -13.70 -1.51
N SER A 121 -3.47 -14.23 -1.42
CA SER A 121 -4.11 -14.93 -2.54
C SER A 121 -4.33 -14.02 -3.76
N ASN A 122 -4.74 -12.76 -3.53
CA ASN A 122 -4.86 -11.77 -4.59
C ASN A 122 -3.50 -11.47 -5.24
N GLY A 123 -2.44 -11.34 -4.45
CA GLY A 123 -1.06 -11.15 -4.93
C GLY A 123 -0.60 -12.31 -5.82
N VAL A 124 -0.87 -13.55 -5.41
CA VAL A 124 -0.60 -14.75 -6.23
C VAL A 124 -1.35 -14.69 -7.56
N GLY A 125 -2.65 -14.32 -7.52
CA GLY A 125 -3.45 -14.16 -8.74
C GLY A 125 -2.89 -13.09 -9.68
N MET A 126 -2.45 -11.94 -9.14
CA MET A 126 -1.80 -10.88 -9.92
C MET A 126 -0.50 -11.35 -10.56
N ALA A 127 0.34 -12.08 -9.82
CA ALA A 127 1.61 -12.62 -10.34
C ALA A 127 1.38 -13.68 -11.43
N LEU A 128 0.37 -14.52 -11.29
CA LEU A 128 -0.03 -15.47 -12.34
C LEU A 128 -0.52 -14.75 -13.60
N ALA A 129 -1.34 -13.71 -13.43
CA ALA A 129 -1.81 -12.88 -14.54
C ALA A 129 -0.65 -12.20 -15.27
N GLU A 130 0.32 -11.64 -14.53
CA GLU A 130 1.54 -11.04 -15.10
C GLU A 130 2.33 -12.06 -15.93
N LYS A 131 2.59 -13.24 -15.38
CA LYS A 131 3.29 -14.32 -16.11
C LYS A 131 2.53 -14.77 -17.36
N HIS A 132 1.22 -14.91 -17.28
CA HIS A 132 0.38 -15.28 -18.42
C HIS A 132 0.40 -14.21 -19.52
N LEU A 133 0.26 -12.94 -19.15
CA LEU A 133 0.31 -11.82 -20.09
C LEU A 133 1.70 -11.68 -20.71
N ALA A 134 2.75 -11.85 -19.91
CA ALA A 134 4.12 -11.84 -20.41
C ALA A 134 4.36 -12.92 -21.46
N ALA A 135 3.93 -14.16 -21.19
CA ALA A 135 4.06 -15.25 -22.16
C ALA A 135 3.28 -15.02 -23.46
N LYS A 136 2.17 -14.27 -23.39
CA LYS A 136 1.31 -14.01 -24.56
C LYS A 136 1.76 -12.78 -25.36
N PHE A 137 2.26 -11.74 -24.70
CA PHE A 137 2.47 -10.43 -25.32
C PHE A 137 3.91 -9.95 -25.33
N ASN A 138 4.82 -10.52 -24.52
CA ASN A 138 6.22 -10.14 -24.54
C ASN A 138 6.96 -10.83 -25.68
N ASN A 139 7.11 -10.13 -26.77
CA ASN A 139 7.82 -10.66 -27.95
C ASN A 139 9.34 -10.38 -27.94
N CYS A 140 9.85 -9.66 -26.98
CA CYS A 140 11.28 -9.43 -26.67
C CYS A 140 11.43 -8.35 -25.57
N LEU A 141 12.23 -8.59 -24.55
CA LEU A 141 12.84 -7.58 -23.68
C LEU A 141 11.96 -6.86 -22.63
N LEU A 142 10.72 -7.24 -22.38
CA LEU A 142 10.09 -6.83 -21.12
C LEU A 142 10.53 -7.81 -20.02
N TYR A 143 11.48 -7.35 -19.20
CA TYR A 143 11.87 -8.09 -18.02
C TYR A 143 10.69 -8.14 -17.05
N THR A 144 10.19 -9.33 -16.79
CA THR A 144 9.35 -9.58 -15.61
C THR A 144 10.15 -9.28 -14.36
N SER A 145 9.48 -8.86 -13.30
CA SER A 145 10.14 -8.70 -12.00
C SER A 145 10.92 -9.97 -11.67
N PRO A 146 12.21 -9.87 -11.31
CA PRO A 146 12.99 -11.04 -10.98
C PRO A 146 12.31 -11.78 -9.82
N SER A 147 12.15 -13.08 -9.98
CA SER A 147 11.74 -13.94 -8.88
C SER A 147 12.84 -13.91 -7.80
N PRO A 148 12.52 -13.93 -6.52
CA PRO A 148 13.52 -14.06 -5.46
C PRO A 148 14.39 -15.33 -5.56
N ARG A 149 14.11 -16.19 -6.53
CA ARG A 149 14.81 -17.46 -6.80
C ARG A 149 15.64 -17.45 -8.07
N ASP A 150 15.67 -16.35 -8.82
CA ASP A 150 16.46 -16.23 -10.06
C ASP A 150 17.79 -15.45 -9.76
#